data_1ed1024b24f83744f27742223dfbe8f0
#
_entry.id   1ed1024b24f83744f27742223dfbe8f0
#
_cell.length_a   1.000
_cell.length_b   1.000
_cell.length_c   1.000
_cell.angle_alpha   90.00
_cell.angle_beta   90.00
_cell.angle_gamma   90.00
#
_symmetry.space_group_name_H-M   'P 1'
#
loop_
_entity.id
_entity.type
_entity.pdbx_description
1 polymer ?
#
loop_
_entity_poly.entity_id
_entity_poly.type
_entity_poly.pdbx_seq_one_letter_code
_entity_poly.pdbx_strand_id
1 'polypeptide(L)'
;METPDELTAFLATATVDGILGRLLYRGAAWSLMREAGVLPQTAPPLGATIETDLAEHGFALLRGAMALRAQTGASDLTNKAFERAANAFEALVRNGDPEAPDRGFRRTIAAAAYHLAGFSAVAYSLFNETDEDLNASPGETAIRHLILRDLDQLRAFVRDWLGDEAHGDEQMGEALGGDEPDIDDVLSTILNTTICRALAYFDFALETGEEEPIDAARDLLATAVSLAGNAGNVPLWWISNLCRHLIDDLWQHSLHRNLPTEPPAGTEEKYPDLRRLFIGSLYARKTSEVELWPSQREAARRSTDVTDDLVVALPTSAGKTRVAEIAALMTLSSARRVLIVTPLRALSAQTERSFRKTFAPLGFSVSSLYGASGLSAGDEDALRTREIIIATPEKLDFALRSDSSLIDDVGLIVLDEGHMIGPSEREIRYETLVQRLLRRADAVDRRIVCLSAILPSGDELDDLTAWIRSDEPGEPVRSDWRPTRQRFGALTWRGKDALLRLDLDDGGPFLDKFVEEKPARGREKNPYPR
;
A
#
# COMPACT_ATOMS: atom_id res chain seq x y z
N MET A 1 28.34 19.61 0.87
CA MET A 1 26.93 19.12 0.82
C MET A 1 26.32 19.71 -0.45
N GLU A 2 25.76 18.86 -1.31
CA GLU A 2 25.04 19.29 -2.51
C GLU A 2 23.80 20.09 -2.10
N THR A 3 23.52 21.17 -2.79
CA THR A 3 22.33 22.00 -2.50
C THR A 3 21.06 21.32 -3.03
N PRO A 4 19.85 21.67 -2.50
CA PRO A 4 18.60 21.15 -3.06
C PRO A 4 18.44 21.42 -4.56
N ASP A 5 18.91 22.55 -5.04
CA ASP A 5 18.83 22.90 -6.47
C ASP A 5 19.74 22.03 -7.34
N GLU A 6 20.97 21.74 -6.88
CA GLU A 6 21.90 20.84 -7.57
C GLU A 6 21.35 19.41 -7.61
N LEU A 7 20.81 18.91 -6.49
CA LEU A 7 20.18 17.59 -6.41
C LEU A 7 18.94 17.51 -7.31
N THR A 8 18.12 18.55 -7.32
CA THR A 8 16.94 18.62 -8.18
C THR A 8 17.33 18.58 -9.67
N ALA A 9 18.33 19.36 -10.07
CA ALA A 9 18.83 19.40 -11.45
C ALA A 9 19.42 18.03 -11.87
N PHE A 10 20.20 17.41 -10.96
CA PHE A 10 20.73 16.06 -11.19
C PHE A 10 19.61 15.03 -11.38
N LEU A 11 18.66 14.95 -10.44
CA LEU A 11 17.57 13.96 -10.50
C LEU A 11 16.65 14.21 -11.69
N ALA A 12 16.33 15.46 -12.02
CA ALA A 12 15.53 15.80 -13.20
C ALA A 12 16.16 15.28 -14.49
N THR A 13 17.50 15.29 -14.58
CA THR A 13 18.23 14.75 -15.73
C THR A 13 18.37 13.23 -15.66
N ALA A 14 18.74 12.68 -14.50
CA ALA A 14 19.03 11.26 -14.32
C ALA A 14 17.78 10.36 -14.36
N THR A 15 16.59 10.90 -14.07
CA THR A 15 15.32 10.18 -14.18
C THR A 15 14.71 10.18 -15.58
N VAL A 16 15.28 10.92 -16.53
CA VAL A 16 14.86 10.88 -17.93
C VAL A 16 15.39 9.62 -18.59
N ASP A 17 14.55 8.98 -19.40
CA ASP A 17 14.89 7.73 -20.08
C ASP A 17 15.97 7.94 -21.15
N GLY A 18 17.21 7.64 -20.75
CA GLY A 18 18.36 7.57 -21.65
C GLY A 18 18.64 6.13 -22.11
N ILE A 19 19.91 5.85 -22.40
CA ILE A 19 20.37 4.50 -22.79
C ILE A 19 20.07 3.48 -21.68
N LEU A 20 20.30 3.83 -20.41
CA LEU A 20 20.01 2.96 -19.25
C LEU A 20 18.51 2.70 -19.09
N GLY A 21 17.64 3.69 -19.31
CA GLY A 21 16.19 3.48 -19.34
C GLY A 21 15.78 2.41 -20.36
N ARG A 22 16.36 2.45 -21.57
CA ARG A 22 16.11 1.43 -22.60
C ARG A 22 16.60 0.04 -22.19
N LEU A 23 17.68 -0.05 -21.42
CA LEU A 23 18.16 -1.34 -20.88
C LEU A 23 17.23 -1.88 -19.79
N LEU A 24 16.68 -1.02 -18.93
CA LEU A 24 15.67 -1.39 -17.95
C LEU A 24 14.41 -1.96 -18.60
N TYR A 25 13.94 -1.35 -19.67
CA TYR A 25 12.80 -1.85 -20.45
C TYR A 25 13.10 -3.19 -21.11
N ARG A 26 14.33 -3.41 -21.59
CA ARG A 26 14.77 -4.73 -22.08
C ARG A 26 14.75 -5.77 -20.98
N GLY A 27 15.27 -5.44 -19.79
CA GLY A 27 15.23 -6.33 -18.64
C GLY A 27 13.80 -6.71 -18.25
N ALA A 28 12.89 -5.75 -18.20
CA ALA A 28 11.47 -5.98 -17.96
C ALA A 28 10.83 -6.87 -19.04
N ALA A 29 11.18 -6.64 -20.31
CA ALA A 29 10.71 -7.48 -21.42
C ALA A 29 11.24 -8.91 -21.28
N TRP A 30 12.49 -9.10 -20.91
CA TRP A 30 13.09 -10.43 -20.68
C TRP A 30 12.42 -11.16 -19.51
N SER A 31 12.10 -10.48 -18.42
CA SER A 31 11.33 -11.08 -17.32
C SER A 31 9.98 -11.60 -17.79
N LEU A 32 9.22 -10.78 -18.54
CA LEU A 32 7.94 -11.19 -19.12
C LEU A 32 8.07 -12.39 -20.07
N MET A 33 9.14 -12.42 -20.88
CA MET A 33 9.40 -13.54 -21.79
C MET A 33 9.70 -14.83 -21.04
N ARG A 34 10.42 -14.77 -19.91
CA ARG A 34 10.67 -15.93 -19.04
C ARG A 34 9.38 -16.44 -18.40
N GLU A 35 8.59 -15.54 -17.83
CA GLU A 35 7.30 -15.85 -17.21
C GLU A 35 6.34 -16.49 -18.23
N ALA A 36 6.33 -15.98 -19.46
CA ALA A 36 5.54 -16.54 -20.56
C ALA A 36 6.12 -17.85 -21.15
N GLY A 37 7.30 -18.32 -20.71
CA GLY A 37 7.97 -19.50 -21.24
C GLY A 37 8.50 -19.34 -22.67
N VAL A 38 8.62 -18.11 -23.17
CA VAL A 38 9.13 -17.79 -24.50
C VAL A 38 10.65 -17.62 -24.50
N LEU A 39 11.21 -17.07 -23.40
CA LEU A 39 12.65 -16.98 -23.21
C LEU A 39 13.17 -18.27 -22.58
N PRO A 40 14.16 -18.97 -23.17
CA PRO A 40 14.76 -20.14 -22.56
C PRO A 40 15.31 -19.84 -21.16
N GLN A 41 15.13 -20.77 -20.23
CA GLN A 41 15.70 -20.64 -18.87
C GLN A 41 17.23 -20.52 -18.90
N THR A 42 17.85 -21.06 -19.97
CA THR A 42 19.31 -20.98 -20.23
C THR A 42 19.72 -19.69 -20.94
N ALA A 43 18.82 -18.72 -21.12
CA ALA A 43 19.20 -17.43 -21.70
C ALA A 43 20.26 -16.76 -20.79
N PRO A 44 21.34 -16.20 -21.38
CA PRO A 44 22.41 -15.62 -20.60
C PRO A 44 21.88 -14.47 -19.72
N PRO A 45 22.46 -14.29 -18.52
CA PRO A 45 22.18 -13.12 -17.70
C PRO A 45 22.64 -11.84 -18.40
N LEU A 46 22.35 -10.69 -17.81
CA LEU A 46 22.92 -9.41 -18.25
C LEU A 46 24.45 -9.50 -18.24
N GLY A 47 25.10 -8.87 -19.22
CA GLY A 47 26.58 -8.82 -19.23
C GLY A 47 27.13 -7.99 -18.08
N ALA A 48 28.29 -8.36 -17.54
CA ALA A 48 28.92 -7.72 -16.37
C ALA A 48 29.03 -6.19 -16.47
N THR A 49 29.34 -5.64 -17.65
CA THR A 49 29.39 -4.18 -17.87
C THR A 49 28.01 -3.55 -17.66
N ILE A 50 26.94 -4.18 -18.15
CA ILE A 50 25.57 -3.68 -18.00
C ILE A 50 25.14 -3.76 -16.53
N GLU A 51 25.52 -4.82 -15.83
CA GLU A 51 25.24 -4.94 -14.39
C GLU A 51 25.91 -3.82 -13.60
N THR A 52 27.17 -3.53 -13.88
CA THR A 52 27.91 -2.44 -13.23
C THR A 52 27.26 -1.09 -13.51
N ASP A 53 26.96 -0.79 -14.78
CA ASP A 53 26.33 0.48 -15.18
C ASP A 53 24.95 0.66 -14.53
N LEU A 54 24.13 -0.40 -14.44
CA LEU A 54 22.84 -0.37 -13.77
C LEU A 54 22.96 -0.19 -12.26
N ALA A 55 23.92 -0.85 -11.62
CA ALA A 55 24.16 -0.70 -10.19
C ALA A 55 24.63 0.73 -9.85
N GLU A 56 25.62 1.26 -10.58
CA GLU A 56 26.11 2.63 -10.39
C GLU A 56 24.99 3.66 -10.58
N HIS A 57 24.20 3.51 -11.63
CA HIS A 57 23.06 4.39 -11.88
C HIS A 57 22.01 4.30 -10.76
N GLY A 58 21.66 3.08 -10.33
CA GLY A 58 20.73 2.83 -9.23
C GLY A 58 21.18 3.49 -7.92
N PHE A 59 22.44 3.30 -7.54
CA PHE A 59 23.01 3.91 -6.34
C PHE A 59 23.11 5.45 -6.44
N ALA A 60 23.43 6.00 -7.61
CA ALA A 60 23.46 7.45 -7.82
C ALA A 60 22.07 8.06 -7.64
N LEU A 61 21.03 7.44 -8.21
CA LEU A 61 19.64 7.87 -8.03
C LEU A 61 19.19 7.78 -6.57
N LEU A 62 19.48 6.67 -5.89
CA LEU A 62 19.15 6.48 -4.47
C LEU A 62 19.80 7.54 -3.60
N ARG A 63 21.11 7.78 -3.78
CA ARG A 63 21.83 8.80 -3.02
C ARG A 63 21.22 10.18 -3.21
N GLY A 64 20.97 10.57 -4.45
CA GLY A 64 20.35 11.85 -4.77
C GLY A 64 18.93 11.98 -4.21
N ALA A 65 18.11 10.92 -4.35
CA ALA A 65 16.74 10.91 -3.83
C ALA A 65 16.69 11.02 -2.31
N MET A 66 17.51 10.24 -1.58
CA MET A 66 17.59 10.32 -0.13
C MET A 66 18.09 11.67 0.35
N ALA A 67 19.13 12.22 -0.30
CA ALA A 67 19.69 13.52 0.05
C ALA A 67 18.69 14.67 -0.17
N LEU A 68 17.97 14.66 -1.30
CA LEU A 68 16.94 15.67 -1.59
C LEU A 68 15.75 15.51 -0.62
N ARG A 69 15.27 14.28 -0.42
CA ARG A 69 14.14 14.01 0.47
C ARG A 69 14.44 14.43 1.92
N ALA A 70 15.67 14.24 2.40
CA ALA A 70 16.07 14.67 3.74
C ALA A 70 16.05 16.20 3.91
N GLN A 71 16.24 16.97 2.84
CA GLN A 71 16.26 18.43 2.86
C GLN A 71 14.90 19.08 2.57
N THR A 72 14.09 18.47 1.69
CA THR A 72 12.85 19.09 1.18
C THR A 72 11.59 18.28 1.44
N GLY A 73 11.71 17.07 1.98
CA GLY A 73 10.61 16.14 2.12
C GLY A 73 10.37 15.30 0.85
N ALA A 74 9.30 14.50 0.88
CA ALA A 74 8.88 13.69 -0.26
C ALA A 74 8.31 14.57 -1.39
N SER A 75 8.65 14.26 -2.63
CA SER A 75 8.17 14.94 -3.83
C SER A 75 8.04 13.94 -4.98
N ASP A 76 7.29 14.30 -6.03
CA ASP A 76 7.15 13.47 -7.24
C ASP A 76 8.50 13.13 -7.86
N LEU A 77 9.45 14.08 -7.85
CA LEU A 77 10.79 13.86 -8.36
C LEU A 77 11.57 12.85 -7.53
N THR A 78 11.52 12.95 -6.18
CA THR A 78 12.17 11.97 -5.31
C THR A 78 11.53 10.59 -5.44
N ASN A 79 10.20 10.51 -5.52
CA ASN A 79 9.47 9.26 -5.72
C ASN A 79 9.84 8.61 -7.07
N LYS A 80 9.90 9.40 -8.15
CA LYS A 80 10.34 8.93 -9.48
C LYS A 80 11.79 8.43 -9.44
N ALA A 81 12.68 9.10 -8.71
CA ALA A 81 14.07 8.69 -8.58
C ALA A 81 14.20 7.36 -7.80
N PHE A 82 13.45 7.20 -6.71
CA PHE A 82 13.36 5.92 -5.99
C PHE A 82 12.81 4.80 -6.88
N GLU A 83 11.75 5.06 -7.65
CA GLU A 83 11.20 4.09 -8.60
C GLU A 83 12.22 3.66 -9.65
N ARG A 84 12.95 4.61 -10.27
CA ARG A 84 13.96 4.30 -11.27
C ARG A 84 15.14 3.51 -10.68
N ALA A 85 15.58 3.87 -9.48
CA ALA A 85 16.59 3.10 -8.76
C ALA A 85 16.12 1.66 -8.47
N ALA A 86 14.89 1.52 -7.96
CA ALA A 86 14.28 0.23 -7.69
C ALA A 86 14.18 -0.63 -8.95
N ASN A 87 13.77 -0.05 -10.09
CA ASN A 87 13.74 -0.73 -11.38
C ASN A 87 15.13 -1.25 -11.80
N ALA A 88 16.21 -0.48 -11.56
CA ALA A 88 17.57 -0.90 -11.86
C ALA A 88 17.96 -2.13 -11.02
N PHE A 89 17.75 -2.08 -9.70
CA PHE A 89 18.07 -3.21 -8.82
C PHE A 89 17.17 -4.42 -9.05
N GLU A 90 15.87 -4.24 -9.34
CA GLU A 90 14.99 -5.35 -9.73
C GLU A 90 15.48 -6.03 -11.02
N ALA A 91 15.92 -5.26 -12.01
CA ALA A 91 16.48 -5.81 -13.25
C ALA A 91 17.74 -6.65 -12.97
N LEU A 92 18.60 -6.20 -12.05
CA LEU A 92 19.78 -6.95 -11.61
C LEU A 92 19.39 -8.25 -10.88
N VAL A 93 18.40 -8.18 -9.99
CA VAL A 93 17.90 -9.37 -9.25
C VAL A 93 17.26 -10.40 -10.18
N ARG A 94 16.47 -9.96 -11.17
CA ARG A 94 15.72 -10.86 -12.07
C ARG A 94 16.55 -11.36 -13.26
N ASN A 95 17.46 -10.55 -13.78
CA ASN A 95 18.16 -10.81 -15.04
C ASN A 95 19.69 -10.78 -14.92
N GLY A 96 20.23 -10.46 -13.75
CA GLY A 96 21.66 -10.55 -13.44
C GLY A 96 22.11 -11.98 -13.15
N ASP A 97 23.33 -12.12 -12.66
CA ASP A 97 23.89 -13.40 -12.24
C ASP A 97 23.05 -13.99 -11.07
N PRO A 98 22.43 -15.17 -11.23
CA PRO A 98 21.65 -15.80 -10.16
C PRO A 98 22.50 -16.20 -8.94
N GLU A 99 23.81 -16.41 -9.12
CA GLU A 99 24.76 -16.80 -8.07
C GLU A 99 25.51 -15.59 -7.45
N ALA A 100 25.15 -14.36 -7.83
CA ALA A 100 25.77 -13.16 -7.30
C ALA A 100 25.59 -13.07 -5.77
N PRO A 101 26.68 -12.94 -5.00
CA PRO A 101 26.62 -12.96 -3.52
C PRO A 101 25.83 -11.77 -2.95
N ASP A 102 25.72 -10.66 -3.67
CA ASP A 102 25.01 -9.45 -3.28
C ASP A 102 23.56 -9.39 -3.81
N ARG A 103 23.05 -10.48 -4.38
CA ARG A 103 21.70 -10.54 -4.94
C ARG A 103 20.62 -10.26 -3.90
N GLY A 104 20.76 -10.81 -2.69
CA GLY A 104 19.87 -10.55 -1.56
C GLY A 104 19.88 -9.09 -1.15
N PHE A 105 21.06 -8.52 -1.01
CA PHE A 105 21.26 -7.10 -0.72
C PHE A 105 20.59 -6.21 -1.79
N ARG A 106 20.82 -6.47 -3.09
CA ARG A 106 20.17 -5.74 -4.18
C ARG A 106 18.64 -5.82 -4.13
N ARG A 107 18.10 -6.99 -3.73
CA ARG A 107 16.66 -7.19 -3.53
C ARG A 107 16.13 -6.31 -2.41
N THR A 108 16.82 -6.25 -1.28
CA THR A 108 16.45 -5.41 -0.14
C THR A 108 16.47 -3.93 -0.53
N ILE A 109 17.50 -3.48 -1.25
CA ILE A 109 17.57 -2.13 -1.81
C ILE A 109 16.38 -1.84 -2.74
N ALA A 110 16.09 -2.75 -3.68
CA ALA A 110 14.98 -2.58 -4.62
C ALA A 110 13.63 -2.47 -3.89
N ALA A 111 13.37 -3.36 -2.94
CA ALA A 111 12.13 -3.36 -2.18
C ALA A 111 11.97 -2.09 -1.32
N ALA A 112 13.02 -1.66 -0.63
CA ALA A 112 13.01 -0.42 0.13
C ALA A 112 12.77 0.81 -0.76
N ALA A 113 13.43 0.88 -1.90
CA ALA A 113 13.25 1.96 -2.86
C ALA A 113 11.84 1.98 -3.49
N TYR A 114 11.25 0.83 -3.83
CA TYR A 114 9.85 0.77 -4.27
C TYR A 114 8.88 1.24 -3.20
N HIS A 115 9.11 0.86 -1.95
CA HIS A 115 8.26 1.34 -0.86
C HIS A 115 8.32 2.88 -0.77
N LEU A 116 9.52 3.46 -0.77
CA LEU A 116 9.74 4.91 -0.71
C LEU A 116 9.22 5.65 -1.95
N ALA A 117 9.09 4.97 -3.07
CA ALA A 117 8.45 5.48 -4.29
C ALA A 117 6.91 5.42 -4.24
N GLY A 118 6.33 4.79 -3.19
CA GLY A 118 4.89 4.61 -3.06
C GLY A 118 4.34 3.31 -3.68
N PHE A 119 5.19 2.36 -4.07
CA PHE A 119 4.82 1.06 -4.64
C PHE A 119 4.95 -0.09 -3.62
N SER A 120 4.32 0.04 -2.48
CA SER A 120 4.42 -0.94 -1.37
C SER A 120 4.05 -2.37 -1.77
N ALA A 121 3.08 -2.55 -2.69
CA ALA A 121 2.71 -3.88 -3.18
C ALA A 121 3.80 -4.52 -4.05
N VAL A 122 4.54 -3.73 -4.83
CA VAL A 122 5.69 -4.22 -5.61
C VAL A 122 6.83 -4.60 -4.68
N ALA A 123 7.11 -3.77 -3.67
CA ALA A 123 8.09 -4.06 -2.62
C ALA A 123 7.77 -5.38 -1.90
N TYR A 124 6.51 -5.59 -1.53
CA TYR A 124 6.01 -6.84 -0.94
C TYR A 124 6.26 -8.05 -1.85
N SER A 125 5.91 -7.95 -3.15
CA SER A 125 6.06 -9.06 -4.10
C SER A 125 7.50 -9.53 -4.26
N LEU A 126 8.47 -8.60 -4.24
CA LEU A 126 9.90 -8.93 -4.37
C LEU A 126 10.40 -9.86 -3.26
N PHE A 127 9.83 -9.78 -2.07
CA PHE A 127 10.18 -10.67 -0.96
C PHE A 127 9.29 -11.91 -0.87
N ASN A 128 8.02 -11.80 -1.24
CA ASN A 128 7.06 -12.90 -1.13
C ASN A 128 7.23 -13.97 -2.20
N GLU A 129 7.85 -13.64 -3.35
CA GLU A 129 8.10 -14.55 -4.47
C GLU A 129 9.36 -15.43 -4.25
N THR A 130 10.09 -15.25 -3.18
CA THR A 130 11.38 -15.92 -2.96
C THR A 130 11.50 -16.48 -1.55
N ASP A 131 12.18 -17.63 -1.46
CA ASP A 131 12.60 -18.18 -0.17
C ASP A 131 13.50 -17.19 0.60
N GLU A 132 13.66 -17.41 1.89
CA GLU A 132 14.56 -16.61 2.72
C GLU A 132 15.99 -16.71 2.17
N ASP A 133 16.63 -15.55 2.05
CA ASP A 133 18.02 -15.48 1.64
C ASP A 133 18.90 -15.82 2.85
N LEU A 134 19.49 -17.01 2.83
CA LEU A 134 20.31 -17.53 3.93
C LEU A 134 21.56 -16.67 4.21
N ASN A 135 21.93 -15.81 3.27
CA ASN A 135 23.10 -14.93 3.40
C ASN A 135 22.72 -13.49 3.74
N ALA A 136 21.42 -13.20 4.00
CA ALA A 136 20.98 -11.87 4.37
C ALA A 136 21.55 -11.47 5.74
N SER A 137 22.05 -10.23 5.85
CA SER A 137 22.44 -9.68 7.14
C SER A 137 21.22 -9.52 8.06
N PRO A 138 21.43 -9.48 9.40
CA PRO A 138 20.33 -9.23 10.33
C PRO A 138 19.55 -7.96 10.05
N GLY A 139 20.22 -6.88 9.62
CA GLY A 139 19.58 -5.63 9.20
C GLY A 139 18.69 -5.80 7.97
N GLU A 140 19.13 -6.58 6.97
CA GLU A 140 18.33 -6.90 5.78
C GLU A 140 17.09 -7.73 6.14
N THR A 141 17.26 -8.74 7.01
CA THR A 141 16.18 -9.58 7.50
C THR A 141 15.13 -8.75 8.25
N ALA A 142 15.55 -7.87 9.13
CA ALA A 142 14.68 -6.98 9.88
C ALA A 142 13.89 -6.01 8.96
N ILE A 143 14.57 -5.40 7.97
CA ILE A 143 13.91 -4.54 6.96
C ILE A 143 12.93 -5.36 6.10
N ARG A 144 13.25 -6.61 5.76
CA ARG A 144 12.33 -7.49 5.04
C ARG A 144 11.03 -7.67 5.80
N HIS A 145 11.08 -8.01 7.08
CA HIS A 145 9.88 -8.16 7.91
C HIS A 145 9.09 -6.84 8.00
N LEU A 146 9.78 -5.72 8.13
CA LEU A 146 9.15 -4.40 8.14
C LEU A 146 8.41 -4.11 6.82
N ILE A 147 9.02 -4.35 5.66
CA ILE A 147 8.41 -4.13 4.34
C ILE A 147 7.23 -5.09 4.12
N LEU A 148 7.34 -6.34 4.55
CA LEU A 148 6.26 -7.33 4.51
C LEU A 148 5.11 -7.02 5.48
N ARG A 149 5.28 -6.04 6.38
CA ARG A 149 4.33 -5.76 7.48
C ARG A 149 4.08 -6.96 8.38
N ASP A 150 5.05 -7.87 8.47
CA ASP A 150 5.02 -8.98 9.40
C ASP A 150 5.69 -8.57 10.72
N LEU A 151 4.99 -7.70 11.46
CA LEU A 151 5.54 -7.08 12.67
C LEU A 151 5.71 -8.10 13.81
N ASP A 152 4.93 -9.17 13.83
CA ASP A 152 5.12 -10.26 14.79
C ASP A 152 6.47 -10.97 14.56
N GLN A 153 6.80 -11.26 13.31
CA GLN A 153 8.10 -11.85 12.97
C GLN A 153 9.25 -10.86 13.16
N LEU A 154 9.06 -9.57 12.83
CA LEU A 154 10.03 -8.53 13.12
C LEU A 154 10.35 -8.50 14.62
N ARG A 155 9.33 -8.48 15.46
CA ARG A 155 9.48 -8.45 16.93
C ARG A 155 10.17 -9.70 17.45
N ALA A 156 9.79 -10.87 16.97
CA ALA A 156 10.40 -12.13 17.34
C ALA A 156 11.89 -12.15 16.97
N PHE A 157 12.21 -11.83 15.72
CA PHE A 157 13.58 -11.79 15.20
C PHE A 157 14.47 -10.79 15.97
N VAL A 158 13.97 -9.55 16.16
CA VAL A 158 14.73 -8.51 16.88
C VAL A 158 14.95 -8.88 18.34
N ARG A 159 13.95 -9.43 19.01
CA ARG A 159 14.09 -9.92 20.39
C ARG A 159 15.10 -11.04 20.52
N ASP A 160 15.07 -12.01 19.60
CA ASP A 160 15.98 -13.15 19.62
C ASP A 160 17.42 -12.67 19.33
N TRP A 161 17.61 -11.76 18.36
CA TRP A 161 18.91 -11.15 18.07
C TRP A 161 19.48 -10.36 19.26
N LEU A 162 18.67 -9.48 19.87
CA LEU A 162 19.10 -8.64 21.00
C LEU A 162 19.23 -9.43 22.32
N GLY A 163 18.60 -10.59 22.42
CA GLY A 163 18.67 -11.48 23.57
C GLY A 163 19.84 -12.45 23.53
N ASP A 164 20.55 -12.55 22.41
CA ASP A 164 21.75 -13.39 22.29
C ASP A 164 22.94 -12.70 22.99
N GLU A 165 23.51 -13.40 23.97
CA GLU A 165 24.66 -12.90 24.74
C GLU A 165 25.85 -12.55 23.83
N ALA A 166 26.03 -13.27 22.70
CA ALA A 166 27.11 -13.00 21.74
C ALA A 166 27.03 -11.59 21.11
N HIS A 167 25.84 -10.98 21.10
CA HIS A 167 25.61 -9.63 20.56
C HIS A 167 25.58 -8.55 21.65
N GLY A 168 25.85 -8.91 22.91
CA GLY A 168 25.89 -8.01 24.06
C GLY A 168 27.11 -7.10 24.04
N ASP A 169 26.98 -5.91 24.65
CA ASP A 169 28.03 -4.89 24.69
C ASP A 169 29.31 -5.41 25.37
N GLU A 170 29.21 -6.31 26.36
CA GLU A 170 30.31 -6.90 27.10
C GLU A 170 31.15 -7.85 26.20
N GLN A 171 30.50 -8.78 25.49
CA GLN A 171 31.13 -9.71 24.57
C GLN A 171 31.76 -9.00 23.37
N MET A 172 31.08 -7.98 22.83
CA MET A 172 31.68 -7.16 21.78
C MET A 172 32.92 -6.39 22.28
N GLY A 173 32.90 -5.91 23.53
CA GLY A 173 34.05 -5.28 24.17
C GLY A 173 35.21 -6.28 24.37
N GLU A 174 34.94 -7.51 24.79
CA GLU A 174 35.94 -8.58 24.92
C GLU A 174 36.52 -8.97 23.57
N ALA A 175 35.71 -9.09 22.53
CA ALA A 175 36.15 -9.41 21.16
C ALA A 175 37.09 -8.33 20.60
N LEU A 176 36.82 -7.04 20.87
CA LEU A 176 37.74 -5.95 20.49
C LEU A 176 39.04 -5.91 21.30
N GLY A 177 39.04 -6.43 22.53
CA GLY A 177 40.21 -6.49 23.41
C GLY A 177 41.11 -7.74 23.23
N GLY A 178 40.73 -8.64 22.34
CA GLY A 178 41.47 -9.89 22.05
C GLY A 178 42.81 -9.67 21.34
N ASP A 179 43.64 -10.71 21.29
CA ASP A 179 45.00 -10.65 20.69
C ASP A 179 44.97 -10.45 19.15
N GLU A 180 43.94 -10.92 18.46
CA GLU A 180 43.70 -10.72 17.01
C GLU A 180 42.19 -10.44 16.76
N PRO A 181 41.70 -9.22 17.04
CA PRO A 181 40.29 -8.92 16.86
C PRO A 181 39.91 -8.87 15.38
N ASP A 182 38.85 -9.58 15.00
CA ASP A 182 38.16 -9.36 13.71
C ASP A 182 37.29 -8.10 13.81
N ILE A 183 37.92 -6.96 13.54
CA ILE A 183 37.29 -5.64 13.68
C ILE A 183 36.09 -5.53 12.74
N ASP A 184 36.12 -6.11 11.55
CA ASP A 184 35.05 -6.03 10.56
C ASP A 184 33.82 -6.83 11.00
N ASP A 185 34.00 -8.00 11.60
CA ASP A 185 32.92 -8.82 12.15
C ASP A 185 32.28 -8.15 13.37
N VAL A 186 33.07 -7.67 14.31
CA VAL A 186 32.58 -6.94 15.49
C VAL A 186 31.82 -5.67 15.07
N LEU A 187 32.37 -4.91 14.14
CA LEU A 187 31.70 -3.71 13.62
C LEU A 187 30.38 -4.05 12.93
N SER A 188 30.35 -5.09 12.13
CA SER A 188 29.13 -5.56 11.46
C SER A 188 28.08 -5.97 12.48
N THR A 189 28.48 -6.64 13.56
CA THR A 189 27.60 -7.02 14.67
C THR A 189 27.04 -5.79 15.40
N ILE A 190 27.88 -4.81 15.71
CA ILE A 190 27.46 -3.53 16.34
C ILE A 190 26.44 -2.81 15.46
N LEU A 191 26.70 -2.70 14.16
CA LEU A 191 25.81 -2.02 13.22
C LEU A 191 24.45 -2.73 13.09
N ASN A 192 24.45 -4.05 12.94
CA ASN A 192 23.23 -4.84 12.89
C ASN A 192 22.43 -4.76 14.21
N THR A 193 23.11 -4.82 15.34
CA THR A 193 22.49 -4.65 16.67
C THR A 193 21.84 -3.26 16.81
N THR A 194 22.51 -2.23 16.31
CA THR A 194 21.98 -0.85 16.32
C THR A 194 20.73 -0.73 15.45
N ILE A 195 20.73 -1.33 14.26
CA ILE A 195 19.56 -1.38 13.37
C ILE A 195 18.41 -2.13 14.04
N CYS A 196 18.66 -3.29 14.65
CA CYS A 196 17.64 -4.06 15.35
C CYS A 196 17.06 -3.30 16.54
N ARG A 197 17.91 -2.61 17.34
CA ARG A 197 17.43 -1.73 18.44
C ARG A 197 16.53 -0.61 17.91
N ALA A 198 16.93 0.05 16.82
CA ALA A 198 16.12 1.10 16.22
C ALA A 198 14.75 0.58 15.75
N LEU A 199 14.72 -0.60 15.14
CA LEU A 199 13.46 -1.21 14.70
C LEU A 199 12.59 -1.71 15.87
N ALA A 200 13.19 -2.10 17.01
CA ALA A 200 12.44 -2.38 18.23
C ALA A 200 11.72 -1.13 18.77
N TYR A 201 12.41 0.01 18.81
CA TYR A 201 11.79 1.30 19.19
C TYR A 201 10.70 1.70 18.19
N PHE A 202 10.94 1.49 16.91
CA PHE A 202 9.95 1.81 15.88
C PHE A 202 8.70 0.94 15.98
N ASP A 203 8.85 -0.37 16.18
CA ASP A 203 7.71 -1.29 16.39
C ASP A 203 6.90 -0.90 17.63
N PHE A 204 7.57 -0.57 18.74
CA PHE A 204 6.91 -0.07 19.94
C PHE A 204 6.11 1.23 19.69
N ALA A 205 6.68 2.16 18.91
CA ALA A 205 5.96 3.37 18.53
C ALA A 205 4.73 3.09 17.64
N LEU A 206 4.82 2.14 16.71
CA LEU A 206 3.68 1.72 15.89
C LEU A 206 2.58 1.04 16.72
N GLU A 207 2.94 0.38 17.80
CA GLU A 207 1.98 -0.24 18.72
C GLU A 207 1.30 0.79 19.63
N THR A 208 2.07 1.71 20.21
CA THR A 208 1.60 2.65 21.26
C THR A 208 1.14 3.99 20.73
N GLY A 209 1.73 4.47 19.66
CA GLY A 209 1.53 5.82 19.12
C GLY A 209 2.41 6.89 19.79
N GLU A 210 3.39 6.49 20.61
CA GLU A 210 4.33 7.40 21.27
C GLU A 210 5.38 7.90 20.27
N GLU A 211 5.75 9.19 20.34
CA GLU A 211 6.74 9.81 19.43
C GLU A 211 8.18 9.66 19.92
N GLU A 212 8.40 9.63 21.25
CA GLU A 212 9.74 9.51 21.83
C GLU A 212 10.54 8.29 21.31
N PRO A 213 9.96 7.09 21.17
CA PRO A 213 10.67 5.95 20.60
C PRO A 213 11.08 6.16 19.12
N ILE A 214 10.34 6.97 18.36
CA ILE A 214 10.71 7.29 16.96
C ILE A 214 11.99 8.12 16.94
N ASP A 215 12.11 9.12 17.81
CA ASP A 215 13.30 9.95 17.88
C ASP A 215 14.52 9.12 18.32
N ALA A 216 14.35 8.22 19.29
CA ALA A 216 15.39 7.26 19.66
C ALA A 216 15.81 6.35 18.49
N ALA A 217 14.87 5.85 17.71
CA ALA A 217 15.15 5.04 16.51
C ALA A 217 15.93 5.84 15.45
N ARG A 218 15.56 7.11 15.23
CA ARG A 218 16.24 8.03 14.30
C ARG A 218 17.68 8.28 14.72
N ASP A 219 17.94 8.53 15.99
CA ASP A 219 19.27 8.78 16.54
C ASP A 219 20.17 7.55 16.42
N LEU A 220 19.64 6.37 16.72
CA LEU A 220 20.36 5.11 16.54
C LEU A 220 20.75 4.89 15.06
N LEU A 221 19.83 5.09 14.14
CA LEU A 221 20.11 4.93 12.71
C LEU A 221 21.06 5.99 12.17
N ALA A 222 20.98 7.23 12.66
CA ALA A 222 21.95 8.27 12.30
C ALA A 222 23.37 7.92 12.79
N THR A 223 23.46 7.34 13.98
CA THR A 223 24.72 6.82 14.54
C THR A 223 25.25 5.67 13.70
N ALA A 224 24.40 4.70 13.32
CA ALA A 224 24.79 3.58 12.46
C ALA A 224 25.29 4.06 11.08
N VAL A 225 24.62 5.04 10.46
CA VAL A 225 25.06 5.64 9.19
C VAL A 225 26.44 6.28 9.32
N SER A 226 26.67 7.05 10.40
CA SER A 226 27.96 7.70 10.64
C SER A 226 29.08 6.68 10.87
N LEU A 227 28.83 5.68 11.70
CA LEU A 227 29.80 4.62 12.02
C LEU A 227 30.14 3.79 10.79
N ALA A 228 29.13 3.32 10.05
CA ALA A 228 29.34 2.55 8.82
C ALA A 228 30.11 3.35 7.75
N GLY A 229 29.81 4.65 7.62
CA GLY A 229 30.51 5.54 6.71
C GLY A 229 31.99 5.74 7.07
N ASN A 230 32.28 5.97 8.36
CA ASN A 230 33.66 6.14 8.84
C ASN A 230 34.49 4.85 8.70
N ALA A 231 33.86 3.71 8.86
CA ALA A 231 34.50 2.41 8.75
C ALA A 231 34.57 1.85 7.33
N GLY A 232 33.94 2.50 6.36
CA GLY A 232 33.86 2.03 4.96
C GLY A 232 32.97 0.81 4.75
N ASN A 233 32.09 0.47 5.71
CA ASN A 233 31.13 -0.64 5.55
C ASN A 233 29.94 -0.17 4.68
N VAL A 234 30.13 -0.26 3.37
CA VAL A 234 29.18 0.23 2.36
C VAL A 234 27.80 -0.46 2.43
N PRO A 235 27.70 -1.79 2.54
CA PRO A 235 26.40 -2.45 2.63
C PRO A 235 25.56 -1.96 3.82
N LEU A 236 26.10 -1.97 5.03
CA LEU A 236 25.38 -1.54 6.23
C LEU A 236 25.13 -0.02 6.26
N TRP A 237 25.95 0.77 5.58
CA TRP A 237 25.67 2.19 5.37
C TRP A 237 24.37 2.39 4.56
N TRP A 238 24.19 1.63 3.46
CA TRP A 238 22.97 1.67 2.67
C TRP A 238 21.74 1.18 3.44
N ILE A 239 21.88 0.05 4.13
CA ILE A 239 20.80 -0.53 4.93
C ILE A 239 20.35 0.43 6.02
N SER A 240 21.29 1.04 6.76
CA SER A 240 20.97 2.02 7.82
C SER A 240 20.28 3.27 7.28
N ASN A 241 20.74 3.83 6.14
CA ASN A 241 20.11 4.98 5.51
C ASN A 241 18.71 4.68 5.00
N LEU A 242 18.52 3.56 4.30
CA LEU A 242 17.20 3.14 3.82
C LEU A 242 16.25 2.87 4.98
N CYS A 243 16.72 2.22 6.04
CA CYS A 243 15.93 1.98 7.24
C CYS A 243 15.43 3.29 7.84
N ARG A 244 16.30 4.31 7.96
CA ARG A 244 15.92 5.63 8.45
C ARG A 244 14.81 6.27 7.61
N HIS A 245 14.94 6.26 6.29
CA HIS A 245 13.91 6.79 5.40
C HIS A 245 12.62 5.97 5.45
N LEU A 246 12.71 4.65 5.63
CA LEU A 246 11.54 3.78 5.76
C LEU A 246 10.75 4.06 7.03
N ILE A 247 11.41 4.17 8.20
CA ILE A 247 10.71 4.47 9.45
C ILE A 247 10.08 5.85 9.43
N ASP A 248 10.76 6.85 8.84
CA ASP A 248 10.21 8.20 8.69
C ASP A 248 8.99 8.20 7.78
N ASP A 249 9.05 7.51 6.63
CA ASP A 249 7.93 7.41 5.69
C ASP A 249 6.73 6.72 6.33
N LEU A 250 6.96 5.56 6.95
CA LEU A 250 5.91 4.78 7.60
C LEU A 250 5.26 5.54 8.76
N TRP A 251 6.05 6.24 9.58
CA TRP A 251 5.52 7.03 10.68
C TRP A 251 4.65 8.18 10.19
N GLN A 252 5.12 8.94 9.18
CA GLN A 252 4.35 10.04 8.58
C GLN A 252 3.00 9.58 8.01
N HIS A 253 2.96 8.36 7.49
CA HIS A 253 1.76 7.78 6.89
C HIS A 253 0.98 6.88 7.85
N SER A 254 1.44 6.71 9.10
CA SER A 254 0.81 5.86 10.09
C SER A 254 -0.60 6.36 10.46
N LEU A 255 -1.44 5.42 10.91
CA LEU A 255 -2.76 5.75 11.44
C LEU A 255 -2.66 6.65 12.68
N HIS A 256 -1.59 6.55 13.46
CA HIS A 256 -1.36 7.42 14.62
C HIS A 256 -1.24 8.89 14.23
N ARG A 257 -0.57 9.18 13.11
CA ARG A 257 -0.37 10.56 12.60
C ARG A 257 -1.56 11.09 11.80
N ASN A 258 -2.34 10.21 11.17
CA ASN A 258 -3.37 10.59 10.21
C ASN A 258 -4.80 10.52 10.77
N LEU A 259 -5.02 9.90 11.91
CA LEU A 259 -6.27 10.00 12.65
C LEU A 259 -6.15 11.08 13.74
N PRO A 260 -7.16 11.94 13.94
CA PRO A 260 -7.12 12.96 14.97
C PRO A 260 -6.75 12.39 16.34
N THR A 261 -5.89 13.08 17.08
CA THR A 261 -5.62 12.76 18.49
C THR A 261 -6.70 13.35 19.39
N GLU A 262 -7.17 14.56 19.05
CA GLU A 262 -8.30 15.18 19.71
C GLU A 262 -9.62 14.63 19.16
N PRO A 263 -10.60 14.33 20.02
CA PRO A 263 -11.88 13.84 19.57
C PRO A 263 -12.60 14.87 18.67
N PRO A 264 -13.10 14.45 17.49
CA PRO A 264 -14.03 15.30 16.74
C PRO A 264 -15.27 15.66 17.56
N ALA A 265 -15.89 16.81 17.28
CA ALA A 265 -17.07 17.28 18.00
C ALA A 265 -18.18 16.22 18.04
N GLY A 266 -18.71 15.95 19.22
CA GLY A 266 -19.75 14.94 19.44
C GLY A 266 -19.25 13.50 19.57
N THR A 267 -17.93 13.29 19.66
CA THR A 267 -17.32 11.96 19.82
C THR A 267 -16.46 11.85 21.09
N GLU A 268 -16.42 12.87 21.93
CA GLU A 268 -15.48 13.08 23.02
C GLU A 268 -15.42 11.92 24.02
N GLU A 269 -16.57 11.26 24.26
CA GLU A 269 -16.68 10.22 25.27
C GLU A 269 -16.04 8.89 24.81
N LYS A 270 -16.22 8.51 23.54
CA LYS A 270 -15.89 7.15 23.05
C LYS A 270 -14.67 7.12 22.13
N TYR A 271 -14.40 8.20 21.42
CA TYR A 271 -13.39 8.24 20.37
C TYR A 271 -11.98 7.87 20.86
N PRO A 272 -11.47 8.36 22.01
CA PRO A 272 -10.10 8.04 22.41
C PRO A 272 -9.86 6.54 22.57
N ASP A 273 -10.79 5.83 23.19
CA ASP A 273 -10.70 4.39 23.39
C ASP A 273 -10.92 3.63 22.08
N LEU A 274 -11.92 4.02 21.29
CA LEU A 274 -12.19 3.38 19.98
C LEU A 274 -11.06 3.59 19.00
N ARG A 275 -10.43 4.79 18.97
CA ARG A 275 -9.25 5.07 18.16
C ARG A 275 -8.11 4.12 18.52
N ARG A 276 -7.80 3.98 19.80
CA ARG A 276 -6.75 3.07 20.29
C ARG A 276 -7.03 1.62 19.91
N LEU A 277 -8.25 1.13 20.15
CA LEU A 277 -8.67 -0.23 19.80
C LEU A 277 -8.65 -0.44 18.28
N PHE A 278 -9.07 0.53 17.49
CA PHE A 278 -9.07 0.47 16.04
C PHE A 278 -7.65 0.31 15.49
N ILE A 279 -6.72 1.18 15.89
CA ILE A 279 -5.31 1.10 15.47
C ILE A 279 -4.69 -0.21 15.95
N GLY A 280 -4.88 -0.59 17.21
CA GLY A 280 -4.38 -1.84 17.78
C GLY A 280 -4.90 -3.09 17.06
N SER A 281 -6.18 -3.09 16.65
CA SER A 281 -6.76 -4.21 15.89
C SER A 281 -6.16 -4.39 14.50
N LEU A 282 -5.73 -3.28 13.88
CA LEU A 282 -5.08 -3.26 12.58
C LEU A 282 -3.59 -3.62 12.67
N TYR A 283 -2.93 -3.15 13.71
CA TYR A 283 -1.56 -3.51 14.04
C TYR A 283 -1.40 -5.02 14.29
N ALA A 284 -2.31 -5.62 15.05
CA ALA A 284 -2.29 -7.04 15.42
C ALA A 284 -2.67 -8.00 14.27
N ARG A 285 -2.84 -7.52 13.04
CA ARG A 285 -3.09 -8.40 11.89
C ARG A 285 -1.82 -9.13 11.47
N LYS A 286 -1.95 -10.34 10.94
CA LYS A 286 -0.81 -11.11 10.38
C LYS A 286 0.02 -10.28 9.39
N THR A 287 -0.63 -9.53 8.51
CA THR A 287 -0.02 -8.44 7.75
C THR A 287 -0.56 -7.17 8.36
N SER A 288 0.25 -6.48 9.13
CA SER A 288 -0.16 -5.30 9.88
C SER A 288 -0.54 -4.15 8.95
N GLU A 289 -1.66 -3.50 9.23
CA GLU A 289 -2.19 -2.42 8.40
C GLU A 289 -2.05 -1.09 9.16
N VAL A 290 -0.83 -0.62 9.29
CA VAL A 290 -0.47 0.51 10.18
C VAL A 290 -0.42 1.87 9.50
N GLU A 291 -0.48 1.91 8.17
CA GLU A 291 -0.31 3.12 7.36
C GLU A 291 -1.48 3.37 6.41
N LEU A 292 -1.62 4.60 5.97
CA LEU A 292 -2.51 5.01 4.88
C LEU A 292 -1.73 5.13 3.56
N TRP A 293 -2.27 4.55 2.53
CA TRP A 293 -1.72 4.68 1.18
C TRP A 293 -1.93 6.09 0.62
N PRO A 294 -1.12 6.53 -0.36
CA PRO A 294 -1.24 7.86 -0.97
C PRO A 294 -2.66 8.22 -1.41
N SER A 295 -3.37 7.27 -2.04
CA SER A 295 -4.76 7.43 -2.46
C SER A 295 -5.76 7.61 -1.33
N GLN A 296 -5.44 7.13 -0.13
CA GLN A 296 -6.36 7.13 1.01
C GLN A 296 -6.26 8.40 1.87
N ARG A 297 -5.11 9.08 1.87
CA ARG A 297 -4.78 10.12 2.85
C ARG A 297 -5.79 11.26 2.88
N GLU A 298 -6.09 11.84 1.71
CA GLU A 298 -7.05 12.95 1.63
C GLU A 298 -8.46 12.49 1.97
N ALA A 299 -8.87 11.33 1.45
CA ALA A 299 -10.16 10.74 1.77
C ALA A 299 -10.29 10.40 3.26
N ALA A 300 -9.23 9.87 3.88
CA ALA A 300 -9.19 9.58 5.31
C ALA A 300 -9.29 10.85 6.15
N ARG A 301 -8.52 11.88 5.80
CA ARG A 301 -8.57 13.18 6.48
C ARG A 301 -9.99 13.77 6.43
N ARG A 302 -10.63 13.78 5.26
CA ARG A 302 -12.01 14.27 5.13
C ARG A 302 -13.02 13.35 5.82
N SER A 303 -12.73 12.05 5.89
CA SER A 303 -13.60 11.07 6.59
C SER A 303 -13.66 11.28 8.10
N THR A 304 -12.76 12.05 8.68
CA THR A 304 -12.81 12.39 10.12
C THR A 304 -13.79 13.53 10.43
N ASP A 305 -14.22 14.30 9.44
CA ASP A 305 -15.29 15.29 9.59
C ASP A 305 -16.65 14.60 9.44
N VAL A 306 -17.39 14.52 10.52
CA VAL A 306 -18.69 13.85 10.59
C VAL A 306 -19.81 14.59 9.85
N THR A 307 -19.57 15.81 9.41
CA THR A 307 -20.54 16.67 8.69
C THR A 307 -20.31 16.73 7.19
N ASP A 308 -19.16 16.25 6.70
CA ASP A 308 -18.78 16.34 5.28
C ASP A 308 -19.33 15.15 4.48
N ASP A 309 -20.36 15.38 3.67
CA ASP A 309 -20.78 14.42 2.65
C ASP A 309 -19.68 14.28 1.60
N LEU A 310 -19.21 13.06 1.41
CA LEU A 310 -17.96 12.80 0.71
C LEU A 310 -18.15 11.85 -0.49
N VAL A 311 -17.68 12.30 -1.66
CA VAL A 311 -17.52 11.43 -2.83
C VAL A 311 -16.05 11.12 -3.02
N VAL A 312 -15.73 9.81 -3.10
CA VAL A 312 -14.36 9.30 -3.19
C VAL A 312 -14.24 8.43 -4.42
N ALA A 313 -13.47 8.89 -5.39
CA ALA A 313 -13.18 8.19 -6.64
C ALA A 313 -11.74 7.67 -6.63
N LEU A 314 -11.57 6.40 -6.28
CA LEU A 314 -10.28 5.71 -6.21
C LEU A 314 -10.32 4.45 -7.06
N PRO A 315 -9.20 4.07 -7.72
CA PRO A 315 -9.12 2.83 -8.48
C PRO A 315 -9.47 1.59 -7.66
N THR A 316 -9.81 0.51 -8.34
CA THR A 316 -9.93 -0.81 -7.69
C THR A 316 -8.61 -1.15 -6.98
N SER A 317 -8.70 -1.72 -5.79
CA SER A 317 -7.56 -2.07 -4.92
C SER A 317 -6.77 -0.89 -4.34
N ALA A 318 -7.21 0.36 -4.51
CA ALA A 318 -6.60 1.55 -3.91
C ALA A 318 -7.05 1.82 -2.45
N GLY A 319 -7.77 0.86 -1.83
CA GLY A 319 -8.07 0.88 -0.40
C GLY A 319 -9.30 1.68 0.03
N LYS A 320 -10.34 1.79 -0.82
CA LYS A 320 -11.62 2.44 -0.50
C LYS A 320 -12.24 1.98 0.82
N THR A 321 -12.13 0.68 1.13
CA THR A 321 -12.66 0.10 2.36
C THR A 321 -12.12 0.77 3.61
N ARG A 322 -10.83 1.15 3.63
CA ARG A 322 -10.22 1.84 4.77
C ARG A 322 -10.86 3.22 5.01
N VAL A 323 -11.20 3.93 3.94
CA VAL A 323 -11.90 5.23 4.02
C VAL A 323 -13.28 5.04 4.67
N ALA A 324 -14.03 4.02 4.24
CA ALA A 324 -15.32 3.69 4.86
C ALA A 324 -15.18 3.27 6.33
N GLU A 325 -14.15 2.51 6.68
CA GLU A 325 -13.87 2.10 8.06
C GLU A 325 -13.56 3.30 8.96
N ILE A 326 -12.79 4.30 8.46
CA ILE A 326 -12.52 5.54 9.21
C ILE A 326 -13.80 6.36 9.41
N ALA A 327 -14.61 6.53 8.37
CA ALA A 327 -15.89 7.22 8.48
C ALA A 327 -16.83 6.50 9.48
N ALA A 328 -16.85 5.17 9.44
CA ALA A 328 -17.62 4.35 10.38
C ALA A 328 -17.13 4.51 11.83
N LEU A 329 -15.80 4.54 12.05
CA LEU A 329 -15.22 4.78 13.37
C LEU A 329 -15.72 6.10 13.97
N MET A 330 -15.72 7.19 13.19
CA MET A 330 -16.20 8.49 13.64
C MET A 330 -17.68 8.43 14.05
N THR A 331 -18.52 7.81 13.21
CA THR A 331 -19.96 7.70 13.45
C THR A 331 -20.28 6.82 14.66
N LEU A 332 -19.59 5.69 14.82
CA LEU A 332 -19.76 4.80 15.98
C LEU A 332 -19.28 5.49 17.27
N SER A 333 -18.30 6.36 17.18
CA SER A 333 -17.84 7.19 18.32
C SER A 333 -18.91 8.17 18.78
N SER A 334 -19.81 8.62 17.91
CA SER A 334 -21.00 9.43 18.24
C SER A 334 -22.20 8.58 18.69
N ALA A 335 -22.03 7.31 18.97
CA ALA A 335 -23.08 6.34 19.33
C ALA A 335 -24.20 6.23 18.27
N ARG A 336 -23.90 6.51 17.01
CA ARG A 336 -24.83 6.35 15.88
C ARG A 336 -24.47 5.14 15.04
N ARG A 337 -25.44 4.56 14.35
CA ARG A 337 -25.27 3.36 13.53
C ARG A 337 -24.77 3.69 12.13
N VAL A 338 -24.21 2.67 11.48
CA VAL A 338 -23.66 2.76 10.11
C VAL A 338 -24.42 1.82 9.19
N LEU A 339 -24.85 2.35 8.05
CA LEU A 339 -25.49 1.60 6.97
C LEU A 339 -24.60 1.61 5.74
N ILE A 340 -24.26 0.43 5.21
CA ILE A 340 -23.46 0.28 4.00
C ILE A 340 -24.34 -0.33 2.91
N VAL A 341 -24.46 0.35 1.80
CA VAL A 341 -25.22 -0.09 0.63
C VAL A 341 -24.23 -0.63 -0.41
N THR A 342 -24.29 -1.92 -0.69
CA THR A 342 -23.44 -2.57 -1.69
C THR A 342 -24.29 -3.16 -2.81
N PRO A 343 -23.97 -2.93 -4.08
CA PRO A 343 -24.85 -3.29 -5.19
C PRO A 343 -24.93 -4.80 -5.46
N LEU A 344 -23.94 -5.59 -5.03
CA LEU A 344 -23.84 -7.02 -5.33
C LEU A 344 -23.74 -7.86 -4.05
N ARG A 345 -24.46 -8.99 -3.99
CA ARG A 345 -24.43 -9.93 -2.84
C ARG A 345 -23.02 -10.41 -2.51
N ALA A 346 -22.19 -10.68 -3.53
CA ALA A 346 -20.81 -11.10 -3.32
C ALA A 346 -19.98 -10.02 -2.62
N LEU A 347 -20.18 -8.76 -3.01
CA LEU A 347 -19.56 -7.60 -2.35
C LEU A 347 -20.08 -7.42 -0.93
N SER A 348 -21.40 -7.59 -0.68
CA SER A 348 -21.95 -7.52 0.67
C SER A 348 -21.28 -8.50 1.62
N ALA A 349 -21.06 -9.75 1.20
CA ALA A 349 -20.39 -10.74 2.02
C ALA A 349 -18.90 -10.44 2.25
N GLN A 350 -18.23 -9.83 1.27
CA GLN A 350 -16.83 -9.38 1.40
C GLN A 350 -16.72 -8.20 2.36
N THR A 351 -17.58 -7.20 2.19
CA THR A 351 -17.65 -6.02 3.04
C THR A 351 -18.00 -6.41 4.48
N GLU A 352 -18.95 -7.32 4.69
CA GLU A 352 -19.29 -7.85 6.00
C GLU A 352 -18.08 -8.49 6.69
N ARG A 353 -17.33 -9.34 5.98
CA ARG A 353 -16.14 -9.97 6.54
C ARG A 353 -15.06 -8.94 6.91
N SER A 354 -14.85 -7.92 6.06
CA SER A 354 -13.89 -6.85 6.32
C SER A 354 -14.29 -6.05 7.56
N PHE A 355 -15.53 -5.56 7.59
CA PHE A 355 -16.02 -4.76 8.71
C PHE A 355 -16.09 -5.57 10.02
N ARG A 356 -16.50 -6.83 9.96
CA ARG A 356 -16.48 -7.71 11.14
C ARG A 356 -15.07 -7.91 11.66
N LYS A 357 -14.08 -8.13 10.77
CA LYS A 357 -12.67 -8.25 11.16
C LYS A 357 -12.15 -7.01 11.87
N THR A 358 -12.61 -5.83 11.43
CA THR A 358 -12.16 -4.53 11.97
C THR A 358 -12.92 -4.14 13.25
N PHE A 359 -14.25 -4.29 13.26
CA PHE A 359 -15.11 -3.71 14.31
C PHE A 359 -15.57 -4.67 15.38
N ALA A 360 -15.57 -6.00 15.14
CA ALA A 360 -15.91 -6.94 16.20
C ALA A 360 -14.94 -6.90 17.39
N PRO A 361 -13.60 -6.73 17.20
CA PRO A 361 -12.68 -6.52 18.32
C PRO A 361 -12.96 -5.24 19.13
N LEU A 362 -13.63 -4.26 18.54
CA LEU A 362 -14.04 -3.01 19.19
C LEU A 362 -15.40 -3.15 19.92
N GLY A 363 -16.03 -4.35 19.87
CA GLY A 363 -17.30 -4.63 20.52
C GLY A 363 -18.53 -4.33 19.66
N PHE A 364 -18.39 -3.97 18.37
CA PHE A 364 -19.51 -3.68 17.49
C PHE A 364 -20.01 -4.91 16.73
N SER A 365 -21.31 -5.02 16.60
CA SER A 365 -21.95 -6.06 15.82
C SER A 365 -22.12 -5.66 14.36
N VAL A 366 -21.84 -6.60 13.46
CA VAL A 366 -21.94 -6.41 12.01
C VAL A 366 -22.88 -7.46 11.44
N SER A 367 -23.85 -7.04 10.63
CA SER A 367 -24.79 -7.91 9.94
C SER A 367 -25.00 -7.50 8.50
N SER A 368 -25.26 -8.49 7.64
CA SER A 368 -25.59 -8.23 6.23
C SER A 368 -26.97 -8.74 5.88
N LEU A 369 -27.68 -7.92 5.10
CA LEU A 369 -29.03 -8.17 4.61
C LEU A 369 -28.98 -8.36 3.09
N TYR A 370 -29.17 -9.58 2.64
CA TYR A 370 -29.21 -9.91 1.23
C TYR A 370 -30.24 -11.02 0.97
N GLY A 371 -30.76 -11.06 -0.25
CA GLY A 371 -31.78 -12.02 -0.67
C GLY A 371 -32.90 -11.36 -1.45
N ALA A 372 -33.60 -12.16 -2.29
CA ALA A 372 -34.62 -11.62 -3.20
C ALA A 372 -36.04 -11.63 -2.59
N SER A 373 -36.27 -12.40 -1.55
CA SER A 373 -37.58 -12.52 -0.92
C SER A 373 -37.65 -11.70 0.36
N GLY A 374 -38.60 -10.79 0.48
CA GLY A 374 -39.05 -10.07 1.67
C GLY A 374 -38.09 -9.89 2.85
N LEU A 375 -38.48 -9.18 3.86
CA LEU A 375 -37.79 -9.15 5.15
C LEU A 375 -38.19 -10.38 5.98
N SER A 376 -37.21 -11.07 6.53
CA SER A 376 -37.46 -12.00 7.63
C SER A 376 -37.52 -11.25 8.95
N ALA A 377 -38.11 -11.84 9.98
CA ALA A 377 -38.09 -11.26 11.33
C ALA A 377 -36.65 -11.01 11.84
N GLY A 378 -35.69 -11.86 11.43
CA GLY A 378 -34.28 -11.67 11.76
C GLY A 378 -33.64 -10.48 11.01
N ASP A 379 -34.07 -10.19 9.81
CA ASP A 379 -33.62 -9.00 9.06
C ASP A 379 -34.10 -7.71 9.72
N GLU A 380 -35.38 -7.67 10.17
CA GLU A 380 -35.93 -6.52 10.87
C GLU A 380 -35.26 -6.31 12.23
N ASP A 381 -35.00 -7.38 12.96
CA ASP A 381 -34.25 -7.31 14.22
C ASP A 381 -32.83 -6.78 13.99
N ALA A 382 -32.14 -7.29 12.97
CA ALA A 382 -30.80 -6.82 12.62
C ALA A 382 -30.81 -5.33 12.23
N LEU A 383 -31.81 -4.88 11.43
CA LEU A 383 -31.97 -3.47 11.06
C LEU A 383 -32.22 -2.56 12.28
N ARG A 384 -32.78 -3.06 13.37
CA ARG A 384 -33.07 -2.26 14.57
C ARG A 384 -31.95 -2.31 15.62
N THR A 385 -31.17 -3.40 15.66
CA THR A 385 -30.29 -3.68 16.81
C THR A 385 -28.80 -3.65 16.48
N ARG A 386 -28.41 -3.86 15.20
CA ARG A 386 -26.98 -3.93 14.83
C ARG A 386 -26.41 -2.55 14.57
N GLU A 387 -25.18 -2.33 15.04
CA GLU A 387 -24.50 -1.05 14.89
C GLU A 387 -24.01 -0.83 13.46
N ILE A 388 -23.59 -1.91 12.77
CA ILE A 388 -23.15 -1.85 11.37
C ILE A 388 -24.01 -2.81 10.55
N ILE A 389 -24.68 -2.25 9.56
CA ILE A 389 -25.59 -2.98 8.68
C ILE A 389 -25.09 -2.85 7.25
N ILE A 390 -25.00 -3.98 6.55
CA ILE A 390 -24.65 -4.02 5.14
C ILE A 390 -25.88 -4.54 4.38
N ALA A 391 -26.36 -3.81 3.39
CA ALA A 391 -27.56 -4.18 2.66
C ALA A 391 -27.40 -4.01 1.15
N THR A 392 -28.07 -4.86 0.37
CA THR A 392 -28.27 -4.56 -1.05
C THR A 392 -29.34 -3.50 -1.24
N PRO A 393 -29.28 -2.70 -2.33
CA PRO A 393 -30.28 -1.66 -2.62
C PRO A 393 -31.71 -2.18 -2.60
N GLU A 394 -31.93 -3.35 -3.20
CA GLU A 394 -33.26 -3.95 -3.31
C GLU A 394 -33.82 -4.34 -1.92
N LYS A 395 -32.95 -4.89 -1.05
CA LYS A 395 -33.35 -5.28 0.30
C LYS A 395 -33.65 -4.08 1.17
N LEU A 396 -32.81 -3.05 1.09
CA LEU A 396 -33.00 -1.80 1.81
C LEU A 396 -34.25 -1.05 1.35
N ASP A 397 -34.47 -0.94 0.04
CA ASP A 397 -35.69 -0.28 -0.49
C ASP A 397 -36.95 -0.99 -0.02
N PHE A 398 -36.96 -2.31 -0.02
CA PHE A 398 -38.06 -3.09 0.51
C PHE A 398 -38.30 -2.82 2.01
N ALA A 399 -37.23 -2.82 2.82
CA ALA A 399 -37.28 -2.54 4.24
C ALA A 399 -37.88 -1.16 4.53
N LEU A 400 -37.38 -0.13 3.86
CA LEU A 400 -37.81 1.27 4.03
C LEU A 400 -39.24 1.55 3.53
N ARG A 401 -39.77 0.75 2.61
CA ARG A 401 -41.19 0.81 2.23
C ARG A 401 -42.10 0.23 3.29
N SER A 402 -41.62 -0.78 4.02
CA SER A 402 -42.38 -1.42 5.12
C SER A 402 -42.36 -0.54 6.37
N ASP A 403 -41.19 -0.06 6.73
CA ASP A 403 -41.00 0.82 7.89
C ASP A 403 -39.83 1.79 7.64
N SER A 404 -40.16 3.05 7.42
CA SER A 404 -39.19 4.09 7.15
C SER A 404 -38.34 4.48 8.36
N SER A 405 -38.77 4.13 9.59
CA SER A 405 -38.06 4.48 10.83
C SER A 405 -36.83 3.58 11.12
N LEU A 406 -36.62 2.52 10.36
CA LEU A 406 -35.53 1.54 10.55
C LEU A 406 -34.13 2.15 10.48
N ILE A 407 -33.99 3.35 9.93
CA ILE A 407 -32.72 4.05 9.78
C ILE A 407 -32.67 5.40 10.49
N ASP A 408 -33.63 5.73 11.36
CA ASP A 408 -33.69 7.04 12.02
C ASP A 408 -32.48 7.36 12.90
N ASP A 409 -31.86 6.33 13.48
CA ASP A 409 -30.64 6.41 14.30
C ASP A 409 -29.34 6.14 13.53
N VAL A 410 -29.42 5.92 12.21
CA VAL A 410 -28.26 5.81 11.34
C VAL A 410 -27.60 7.18 11.16
N GLY A 411 -26.31 7.30 11.45
CA GLY A 411 -25.53 8.53 11.31
C GLY A 411 -24.71 8.58 10.02
N LEU A 412 -24.37 7.41 9.46
CA LEU A 412 -23.58 7.31 8.23
C LEU A 412 -24.22 6.33 7.25
N ILE A 413 -24.34 6.74 6.02
CA ILE A 413 -24.64 5.87 4.88
C ILE A 413 -23.43 5.82 3.96
N VAL A 414 -22.86 4.63 3.80
CA VAL A 414 -21.78 4.38 2.81
C VAL A 414 -22.44 3.80 1.56
N LEU A 415 -22.28 4.46 0.43
CA LEU A 415 -22.68 3.97 -0.89
C LEU A 415 -21.44 3.37 -1.57
N ASP A 416 -21.31 2.05 -1.51
CA ASP A 416 -20.21 1.35 -2.19
C ASP A 416 -20.57 1.15 -3.67
N GLU A 417 -19.56 1.29 -4.55
CA GLU A 417 -19.73 1.32 -6.00
C GLU A 417 -20.78 2.35 -6.47
N GLY A 418 -20.75 3.54 -5.89
CA GLY A 418 -21.75 4.60 -6.11
C GLY A 418 -21.88 5.10 -7.56
N HIS A 419 -20.95 4.69 -8.43
CA HIS A 419 -21.01 4.94 -9.88
C HIS A 419 -22.03 4.06 -10.62
N MET A 420 -22.70 3.12 -9.96
CA MET A 420 -23.73 2.28 -10.56
C MET A 420 -25.04 3.05 -10.82
N ILE A 421 -24.92 4.14 -11.56
CA ILE A 421 -26.02 4.97 -12.06
C ILE A 421 -26.04 4.79 -13.58
N GLY A 422 -27.24 4.51 -14.15
CA GLY A 422 -27.35 4.27 -15.58
C GLY A 422 -28.75 3.83 -16.01
N PRO A 423 -28.95 3.47 -17.28
CA PRO A 423 -30.26 3.23 -17.87
C PRO A 423 -30.84 1.84 -17.57
N SER A 424 -30.12 0.93 -16.94
CA SER A 424 -30.66 -0.39 -16.63
C SER A 424 -31.66 -0.33 -15.48
N GLU A 425 -32.64 -1.25 -15.46
CA GLU A 425 -33.68 -1.29 -14.42
C GLU A 425 -33.08 -1.31 -12.99
N ARG A 426 -31.96 -1.97 -12.82
CA ARG A 426 -31.28 -2.08 -11.52
C ARG A 426 -30.62 -0.77 -11.12
N GLU A 427 -29.97 -0.10 -12.04
CA GLU A 427 -29.34 1.20 -11.85
C GLU A 427 -30.36 2.28 -11.55
N ILE A 428 -31.48 2.30 -12.28
CA ILE A 428 -32.62 3.22 -12.01
C ILE A 428 -33.21 2.98 -10.61
N ARG A 429 -33.32 1.73 -10.17
CA ARG A 429 -33.79 1.40 -8.82
C ARG A 429 -32.82 1.88 -7.74
N TYR A 430 -31.52 1.72 -8.00
CA TYR A 430 -30.47 2.20 -7.10
C TYR A 430 -30.50 3.73 -6.98
N GLU A 431 -30.52 4.44 -8.10
CA GLU A 431 -30.64 5.90 -8.15
C GLU A 431 -31.89 6.38 -7.40
N THR A 432 -33.05 5.73 -7.63
CA THR A 432 -34.31 6.05 -6.93
C THR A 432 -34.17 5.86 -5.41
N LEU A 433 -33.50 4.81 -4.96
CA LEU A 433 -33.22 4.58 -3.53
C LEU A 433 -32.37 5.72 -2.96
N VAL A 434 -31.24 6.04 -3.61
CA VAL A 434 -30.35 7.11 -3.17
C VAL A 434 -31.09 8.44 -3.11
N GLN A 435 -31.89 8.77 -4.14
CA GLN A 435 -32.70 9.97 -4.16
C GLN A 435 -33.74 10.05 -3.00
N ARG A 436 -34.28 8.89 -2.62
CA ARG A 436 -35.20 8.83 -1.45
C ARG A 436 -34.45 9.05 -0.15
N LEU A 437 -33.21 8.53 -0.01
CA LEU A 437 -32.39 8.78 1.17
C LEU A 437 -32.00 10.26 1.30
N LEU A 438 -31.60 10.89 0.20
CA LEU A 438 -31.25 12.31 0.15
C LEU A 438 -32.45 13.26 0.45
N ARG A 439 -33.67 12.86 0.07
CA ARG A 439 -34.88 13.67 0.25
C ARG A 439 -35.69 13.37 1.53
N ARG A 440 -35.13 12.56 2.43
CA ARG A 440 -35.79 12.34 3.73
C ARG A 440 -35.78 13.64 4.56
N ALA A 441 -36.79 13.83 5.38
CA ALA A 441 -36.88 14.99 6.26
C ALA A 441 -35.73 15.09 7.28
N ASP A 442 -35.16 13.95 7.63
CA ASP A 442 -34.03 13.80 8.54
C ASP A 442 -32.68 13.53 7.81
N ALA A 443 -32.61 13.83 6.51
CA ALA A 443 -31.37 13.59 5.72
C ALA A 443 -30.18 14.40 6.25
N VAL A 444 -30.44 15.62 6.77
CA VAL A 444 -29.41 16.48 7.36
C VAL A 444 -28.74 15.88 8.60
N ASP A 445 -29.38 14.92 9.26
CA ASP A 445 -28.84 14.23 10.42
C ASP A 445 -27.91 13.07 10.05
N ARG A 446 -27.74 12.78 8.76
CA ARG A 446 -26.96 11.68 8.23
C ARG A 446 -25.91 12.16 7.27
N ARG A 447 -24.74 11.61 7.44
CA ARG A 447 -23.64 11.77 6.50
C ARG A 447 -23.70 10.71 5.41
N ILE A 448 -23.33 11.07 4.19
CA ILE A 448 -23.17 10.15 3.06
C ILE A 448 -21.70 10.10 2.63
N VAL A 449 -21.15 8.89 2.51
CA VAL A 449 -19.85 8.62 1.91
C VAL A 449 -20.06 7.73 0.70
N CYS A 450 -19.88 8.29 -0.48
CA CYS A 450 -20.02 7.60 -1.76
C CYS A 450 -18.64 7.15 -2.28
N LEU A 451 -18.44 5.84 -2.44
CA LEU A 451 -17.19 5.25 -2.91
C LEU A 451 -17.35 4.78 -4.35
N SER A 452 -16.45 5.20 -5.23
CA SER A 452 -16.44 4.82 -6.65
C SER A 452 -15.11 4.19 -7.04
N ALA A 453 -15.12 3.14 -7.86
CA ALA A 453 -13.95 2.54 -8.48
C ALA A 453 -13.63 3.14 -9.85
N ILE A 454 -14.58 3.79 -10.46
CA ILE A 454 -14.44 4.45 -11.76
C ILE A 454 -14.10 5.91 -11.51
N LEU A 455 -13.13 6.40 -12.28
CA LEU A 455 -12.79 7.81 -12.36
C LEU A 455 -13.48 8.36 -13.62
N PRO A 456 -14.70 8.91 -13.50
CA PRO A 456 -15.33 9.56 -14.65
C PRO A 456 -14.44 10.70 -15.12
N SER A 457 -14.42 10.92 -16.42
CA SER A 457 -13.69 12.04 -17.01
C SER A 457 -14.58 13.28 -16.99
N GLY A 458 -14.01 14.44 -16.63
CA GLY A 458 -14.71 15.71 -16.73
C GLY A 458 -15.79 15.91 -15.66
N ASP A 459 -16.89 16.52 -16.06
CA ASP A 459 -17.94 17.07 -15.17
C ASP A 459 -18.80 15.99 -14.49
N GLU A 460 -18.75 14.72 -14.94
CA GLU A 460 -19.59 13.63 -14.41
C GLU A 460 -19.37 13.34 -12.92
N LEU A 461 -18.12 13.46 -12.46
CA LEU A 461 -17.79 13.27 -11.05
C LEU A 461 -18.24 14.46 -10.20
N ASP A 462 -18.16 15.66 -10.76
CA ASP A 462 -18.63 16.89 -10.12
C ASP A 462 -20.14 16.90 -10.02
N ASP A 463 -20.86 16.44 -11.06
CA ASP A 463 -22.32 16.27 -11.06
C ASP A 463 -22.77 15.23 -10.00
N LEU A 464 -22.06 14.09 -9.91
CA LEU A 464 -22.33 13.10 -8.87
C LEU A 464 -22.09 13.69 -7.47
N THR A 465 -21.04 14.49 -7.32
CA THR A 465 -20.70 15.14 -6.05
C THR A 465 -21.76 16.17 -5.65
N ALA A 466 -22.18 17.03 -6.56
CA ALA A 466 -23.25 18.00 -6.35
C ALA A 466 -24.56 17.30 -5.94
N TRP A 467 -24.91 16.20 -6.63
CA TRP A 467 -26.11 15.43 -6.31
C TRP A 467 -26.06 14.81 -4.90
N ILE A 468 -24.94 14.16 -4.53
CA ILE A 468 -24.77 13.54 -3.19
C ILE A 468 -24.79 14.60 -2.10
N ARG A 469 -24.22 15.76 -2.34
CA ARG A 469 -24.16 16.89 -1.42
C ARG A 469 -25.41 17.77 -1.42
N SER A 470 -26.43 17.41 -2.21
CA SER A 470 -27.67 18.20 -2.37
C SER A 470 -27.39 19.66 -2.77
N ASP A 471 -26.45 19.84 -3.71
CA ASP A 471 -25.95 21.12 -4.25
C ASP A 471 -25.16 21.98 -3.23
N GLU A 472 -24.83 21.44 -2.05
CA GLU A 472 -23.90 22.11 -1.12
C GLU A 472 -22.46 22.10 -1.67
N PRO A 473 -21.70 23.21 -1.49
CA PRO A 473 -20.33 23.30 -2.00
C PRO A 473 -19.40 22.19 -1.47
N GLY A 474 -18.57 21.65 -2.34
CA GLY A 474 -17.54 20.68 -1.98
C GLY A 474 -17.01 19.95 -3.20
N GLU A 475 -15.80 19.44 -3.10
CA GLU A 475 -15.11 18.75 -4.18
C GLU A 475 -15.01 17.24 -3.89
N PRO A 476 -15.00 16.37 -4.91
CA PRO A 476 -14.72 14.96 -4.72
C PRO A 476 -13.26 14.73 -4.35
N VAL A 477 -12.97 13.67 -3.62
CA VAL A 477 -11.58 13.16 -3.49
C VAL A 477 -11.31 12.25 -4.66
N ARG A 478 -10.26 12.58 -5.41
CA ARG A 478 -9.86 11.87 -6.61
C ARG A 478 -8.39 11.49 -6.55
N SER A 479 -8.08 10.24 -6.85
CA SER A 479 -6.71 9.77 -7.03
C SER A 479 -6.66 8.66 -8.06
N ASP A 480 -5.70 8.70 -8.95
CA ASP A 480 -5.37 7.66 -9.92
C ASP A 480 -4.25 6.73 -9.44
N TRP A 481 -3.71 6.99 -8.25
CA TRP A 481 -2.65 6.19 -7.65
C TRP A 481 -3.08 4.72 -7.48
N ARG A 482 -2.16 3.82 -7.75
CA ARG A 482 -2.33 2.37 -7.60
C ARG A 482 -1.15 1.77 -6.84
N PRO A 483 -1.40 0.76 -5.99
CA PRO A 483 -0.34 0.08 -5.25
C PRO A 483 0.56 -0.78 -6.15
N THR A 484 0.13 -1.06 -7.37
CA THR A 484 0.83 -1.90 -8.35
C THR A 484 1.12 -1.12 -9.61
N ARG A 485 2.21 -1.48 -10.29
CA ARG A 485 2.50 -0.95 -11.63
C ARG A 485 1.50 -1.49 -12.64
N GLN A 486 0.98 -0.63 -13.49
CA GLN A 486 0.24 -1.03 -14.69
C GLN A 486 1.14 -0.82 -15.91
N ARG A 487 1.15 -1.82 -16.78
CA ARG A 487 1.78 -1.72 -18.09
C ARG A 487 0.75 -2.07 -19.14
N PHE A 488 0.61 -1.22 -20.12
CA PHE A 488 -0.25 -1.47 -21.27
C PHE A 488 0.58 -2.02 -22.41
N GLY A 489 0.02 -2.94 -23.17
CA GLY A 489 0.67 -3.49 -24.34
C GLY A 489 -0.33 -3.75 -25.45
N ALA A 490 0.05 -3.47 -26.69
CA ALA A 490 -0.74 -3.78 -27.87
C ALA A 490 -0.23 -5.06 -28.53
N LEU A 491 -1.13 -6.05 -28.72
CA LEU A 491 -0.87 -7.24 -29.52
C LEU A 491 -1.21 -6.94 -30.98
N THR A 492 -0.19 -7.03 -31.85
CA THR A 492 -0.37 -6.89 -33.30
C THR A 492 -0.06 -8.20 -34.00
N TRP A 493 -1.03 -8.76 -34.67
CA TRP A 493 -0.87 -10.02 -35.40
C TRP A 493 -0.15 -9.80 -36.73
N ARG A 494 0.85 -10.66 -37.02
CA ARG A 494 1.55 -10.76 -38.30
C ARG A 494 1.48 -12.19 -38.81
N GLY A 495 0.44 -12.48 -39.59
CA GLY A 495 0.17 -13.85 -40.01
C GLY A 495 -0.27 -14.74 -38.85
N LYS A 496 0.57 -15.71 -38.46
CA LYS A 496 0.28 -16.67 -37.37
C LYS A 496 0.90 -16.25 -36.02
N ASP A 497 1.71 -15.25 -36.03
CA ASP A 497 2.44 -14.78 -34.84
C ASP A 497 1.93 -13.41 -34.40
N ALA A 498 1.92 -13.17 -33.12
CA ALA A 498 1.60 -11.87 -32.56
C ALA A 498 2.84 -11.23 -31.91
N LEU A 499 3.00 -9.96 -32.19
CA LEU A 499 3.99 -9.08 -31.59
C LEU A 499 3.32 -8.31 -30.46
N LEU A 500 3.88 -8.35 -29.25
CA LEU A 500 3.48 -7.49 -28.13
C LEU A 500 4.38 -6.24 -28.13
N ARG A 501 3.77 -5.08 -28.30
CA ARG A 501 4.41 -3.80 -28.06
C ARG A 501 3.96 -3.29 -26.71
N LEU A 502 4.90 -3.08 -25.79
CA LEU A 502 4.62 -2.41 -24.52
C LEU A 502 4.50 -0.92 -24.75
N ASP A 503 3.41 -0.31 -24.28
CA ASP A 503 3.21 1.13 -24.27
C ASP A 503 3.95 1.68 -23.05
N LEU A 504 5.11 2.24 -23.29
CA LEU A 504 5.95 2.93 -22.33
C LEU A 504 6.26 4.30 -22.91
N ASP A 505 6.35 5.31 -22.06
CA ASP A 505 6.42 6.74 -22.42
C ASP A 505 7.45 7.10 -23.51
N ASP A 506 8.43 6.21 -23.80
CA ASP A 506 9.50 6.43 -24.77
C ASP A 506 9.58 5.39 -25.90
N GLY A 507 8.46 4.90 -26.36
CA GLY A 507 8.46 3.95 -27.46
C GLY A 507 9.00 2.57 -27.06
N GLY A 508 8.34 1.97 -26.11
CA GLY A 508 8.72 0.77 -25.42
C GLY A 508 9.09 -0.43 -26.28
N PRO A 509 9.76 -1.43 -25.69
CA PRO A 509 10.22 -2.61 -26.40
C PRO A 509 9.06 -3.38 -26.98
N PHE A 510 9.31 -4.03 -28.10
CA PHE A 510 8.40 -5.02 -28.65
C PHE A 510 8.96 -6.43 -28.42
N LEU A 511 8.06 -7.37 -28.16
CA LEU A 511 8.35 -8.78 -28.05
C LEU A 511 7.81 -9.47 -29.32
N ASP A 512 8.70 -9.87 -30.22
CA ASP A 512 8.32 -10.59 -31.42
C ASP A 512 7.89 -12.02 -31.05
N LYS A 513 6.88 -12.53 -31.74
CA LYS A 513 6.33 -13.87 -31.50
C LYS A 513 5.89 -14.11 -30.05
N PHE A 514 5.41 -13.10 -29.36
CA PHE A 514 4.90 -13.24 -28.00
C PHE A 514 3.77 -14.28 -27.89
N VAL A 515 2.96 -14.38 -28.95
CA VAL A 515 2.00 -15.45 -29.14
C VAL A 515 2.29 -16.11 -30.49
N GLU A 516 2.47 -17.42 -30.51
CA GLU A 516 2.59 -18.22 -31.71
C GLU A 516 1.34 -19.11 -31.90
N GLU A 517 0.72 -19.08 -33.06
CA GLU A 517 -0.34 -20.01 -33.39
C GLU A 517 0.29 -21.39 -33.65
N LYS A 518 0.24 -22.28 -32.66
CA LYS A 518 0.66 -23.67 -32.84
C LYS A 518 -0.41 -24.42 -33.65
N PRO A 519 -0.03 -25.08 -34.72
CA PRO A 519 -0.98 -25.91 -35.46
C PRO A 519 -1.55 -26.99 -34.52
N ALA A 520 -2.87 -27.11 -34.50
CA ALA A 520 -3.55 -28.08 -33.65
C ALA A 520 -3.02 -29.51 -33.98
N ARG A 521 -2.38 -30.14 -33.00
CA ARG A 521 -2.00 -31.57 -33.09
C ARG A 521 -3.20 -32.41 -32.67
N GLY A 522 -3.80 -33.10 -33.63
CA GLY A 522 -4.90 -34.04 -33.38
C GLY A 522 -6.29 -33.38 -33.39
N ARG A 523 -7.29 -34.10 -32.85
CA ARG A 523 -8.71 -33.75 -32.91
C ARG A 523 -9.16 -32.57 -32.04
N GLU A 524 -8.28 -31.96 -31.26
CA GLU A 524 -8.62 -30.80 -30.44
C GLU A 524 -8.42 -29.51 -31.25
N LYS A 525 -9.52 -29.01 -31.77
CA LYS A 525 -9.59 -27.61 -32.23
C LYS A 525 -9.65 -26.70 -31.02
N ASN A 526 -8.51 -26.24 -30.52
CA ASN A 526 -8.50 -25.13 -29.58
C ASN A 526 -8.38 -23.82 -30.38
N PRO A 527 -9.43 -23.03 -30.50
CA PRO A 527 -9.43 -21.80 -31.31
C PRO A 527 -8.70 -20.63 -30.65
N TYR A 528 -8.18 -20.80 -29.42
CA TYR A 528 -7.52 -19.74 -28.70
C TYR A 528 -6.01 -19.97 -28.58
N PRO A 529 -5.17 -18.95 -28.85
CA PRO A 529 -3.75 -19.02 -28.56
C PRO A 529 -3.52 -19.23 -27.06
N ARG A 530 -2.53 -20.05 -26.72
CA ARG A 530 -2.11 -20.26 -25.34
C ARG A 530 -1.06 -19.24 -24.95
#